data_22c4ad0e016ba3fbd1fac761b5fdd26c
#
_entry.id   22c4ad0e016ba3fbd1fac761b5fdd26c
#
_cell.length_a   1.000
_cell.length_b   1.000
_cell.length_c   1.000
_cell.angle_alpha   90.00
_cell.angle_beta   90.00
_cell.angle_gamma   90.00
#
_symmetry.space_group_name_H-M   'P 1'
#
loop_
_entity.id
_entity.type
_entity.pdbx_description
1 polymer ?
#
loop_
_entity_poly.entity_id
_entity_poly.type
_entity_poly.pdbx_seq_one_letter_code
_entity_poly.pdbx_strand_id
1 'polypeptide(L)'
;MKVNQKKVGVILSYTSQAIQIFSGLIYTPIMLRLLGQSEYGLYQLVYSVVSYLSLLSFGFTASYMRFYSRAEAKKKEDEVSRLNGMFMVIFLVISGICIVCGVVMVSNVRAIFGTGLTDAEYNTAKVLMALMVFNLALTFPNSVFDAFTSAYERFVFQ
;
A
#
# COMPACT_ATOMS: atom_id res chain seq x y z
N MET A 1 17.83 32.51 -1.48
CA MET A 1 17.10 32.10 -0.28
C MET A 1 17.23 30.57 -0.17
N LYS A 2 17.99 30.04 0.81
CA LYS A 2 18.00 28.59 1.05
C LYS A 2 16.68 28.22 1.69
N VAL A 3 15.74 27.74 0.89
CA VAL A 3 14.48 27.20 1.40
C VAL A 3 14.84 26.05 2.33
N ASN A 4 14.40 26.12 3.56
CA ASN A 4 14.70 25.11 4.57
C ASN A 4 13.88 23.85 4.21
N GLN A 5 14.49 22.94 3.45
CA GLN A 5 13.83 21.75 2.88
C GLN A 5 13.02 20.96 3.92
N LYS A 6 13.50 20.91 5.18
CA LYS A 6 12.77 20.24 6.27
C LYS A 6 11.44 20.94 6.61
N LYS A 7 11.40 22.29 6.61
CA LYS A 7 10.16 23.03 6.86
C LYS A 7 9.15 22.86 5.72
N VAL A 8 9.64 22.87 4.47
CA VAL A 8 8.80 22.65 3.29
C VAL A 8 8.25 21.21 3.30
N GLY A 9 9.08 20.22 3.60
CA GLY A 9 8.64 18.83 3.72
C GLY A 9 7.54 18.64 4.77
N VAL A 10 7.69 19.24 5.95
CA VAL A 10 6.66 19.19 7.00
C VAL A 10 5.34 19.83 6.53
N ILE A 11 5.40 21.01 5.92
CA ILE A 11 4.20 21.69 5.41
C ILE A 11 3.52 20.85 4.32
N LEU A 12 4.31 20.31 3.36
CA LEU A 12 3.78 19.43 2.32
C LEU A 12 3.11 18.18 2.90
N SER A 13 3.73 17.54 3.89
CA SER A 13 3.17 16.34 4.53
C SER A 13 1.84 16.64 5.23
N TYR A 14 1.73 17.75 5.97
CA TYR A 14 0.47 18.15 6.59
C TYR A 14 -0.59 18.54 5.55
N THR A 15 -0.18 19.21 4.47
CA THR A 15 -1.10 19.56 3.37
C THR A 15 -1.62 18.31 2.69
N SER A 16 -0.74 17.35 2.39
CA SER A 16 -1.12 16.05 1.81
C SER A 16 -2.08 15.29 2.72
N GLN A 17 -1.79 15.24 4.03
CA GLN A 17 -2.68 14.61 5.02
C GLN A 17 -4.05 15.28 5.07
N ALA A 18 -4.10 16.62 5.06
CA ALA A 18 -5.36 17.36 5.03
C ALA A 18 -6.16 17.04 3.76
N ILE A 19 -5.52 17.05 2.59
CA ILE A 19 -6.16 16.70 1.31
C ILE A 19 -6.73 15.27 1.36
N GLN A 20 -5.99 14.30 1.91
CA GLN A 20 -6.48 12.91 2.05
C GLN A 20 -7.72 12.83 2.93
N ILE A 21 -7.73 13.52 4.08
CA ILE A 21 -8.89 13.54 4.98
C ILE A 21 -10.11 14.17 4.29
N PHE A 22 -9.95 15.34 3.65
CA PHE A 22 -11.04 16.00 2.94
C PHE A 22 -11.55 15.17 1.76
N SER A 23 -10.64 14.57 1.00
CA SER A 23 -11.00 13.66 -0.09
C SER A 23 -11.82 12.47 0.41
N GLY A 24 -11.44 11.85 1.53
CA GLY A 24 -12.19 10.74 2.14
C GLY A 24 -13.57 11.15 2.61
N LEU A 25 -13.70 12.34 3.22
CA LEU A 25 -14.99 12.87 3.66
C LEU A 25 -15.96 13.13 2.50
N ILE A 26 -15.45 13.56 1.34
CA ILE A 26 -16.26 13.82 0.15
C ILE A 26 -16.52 12.52 -0.61
N TYR A 27 -15.51 11.64 -0.70
CA TYR A 27 -15.57 10.39 -1.45
C TYR A 27 -16.65 9.43 -0.91
N THR A 28 -16.69 9.25 0.42
CA THR A 28 -17.61 8.29 1.05
C THR A 28 -19.10 8.57 0.75
N PRO A 29 -19.62 9.81 0.93
CA PRO A 29 -21.02 10.11 0.58
C PRO A 29 -21.31 9.97 -0.91
N ILE A 30 -20.37 10.32 -1.77
CA ILE A 30 -20.51 10.19 -3.23
C ILE A 30 -20.62 8.72 -3.60
N MET A 31 -19.74 7.88 -3.07
CA MET A 31 -19.75 6.45 -3.33
C MET A 31 -21.03 5.78 -2.83
N LEU A 32 -21.52 6.15 -1.64
CA LEU A 32 -22.79 5.66 -1.12
C LEU A 32 -23.98 6.05 -2.00
N ARG A 33 -23.98 7.24 -2.60
CA ARG A 33 -25.03 7.70 -3.50
C ARG A 33 -24.98 7.01 -4.87
N LEU A 34 -23.79 6.74 -5.40
CA LEU A 34 -23.61 6.17 -6.74
C LEU A 34 -23.78 4.64 -6.76
N LEU A 35 -23.17 3.95 -5.81
CA LEU A 35 -23.17 2.48 -5.73
C LEU A 35 -24.34 1.94 -4.90
N GLY A 36 -24.86 2.76 -3.99
CA GLY A 36 -25.81 2.27 -2.99
C GLY A 36 -25.12 1.61 -1.80
N GLN A 37 -25.89 1.34 -0.76
CA GLN A 37 -25.37 0.86 0.51
C GLN A 37 -24.85 -0.59 0.40
N SER A 38 -25.48 -1.45 -0.41
CA SER A 38 -25.09 -2.85 -0.55
C SER A 38 -23.73 -3.00 -1.24
N GLU A 39 -23.56 -2.37 -2.41
CA GLU A 39 -22.30 -2.48 -3.18
C GLU A 39 -21.13 -1.78 -2.48
N TYR A 40 -21.39 -0.62 -1.84
CA TYR A 40 -20.37 0.03 -1.03
C TYR A 40 -19.97 -0.81 0.20
N GLY A 41 -20.96 -1.46 0.83
CA GLY A 41 -20.72 -2.41 1.92
C GLY A 41 -19.87 -3.60 1.48
N LEU A 42 -20.17 -4.17 0.32
CA LEU A 42 -19.39 -5.25 -0.28
C LEU A 42 -17.94 -4.82 -0.56
N TYR A 43 -17.74 -3.63 -1.13
CA TYR A 43 -16.42 -3.06 -1.34
C TYR A 43 -15.63 -2.95 -0.03
N GLN A 44 -16.21 -2.41 1.03
CA GLN A 44 -15.58 -2.25 2.33
C GLN A 44 -15.24 -3.60 2.98
N LEU A 45 -16.11 -4.58 2.79
CA LEU A 45 -15.94 -5.92 3.31
C LEU A 45 -14.75 -6.62 2.62
N VAL A 46 -14.66 -6.54 1.29
CA VAL A 46 -13.52 -7.05 0.51
C VAL A 46 -12.24 -6.31 0.88
N TYR A 47 -12.29 -4.97 0.99
CA TYR A 47 -11.15 -4.16 1.36
C TYR A 47 -10.59 -4.55 2.73
N SER A 48 -11.46 -4.76 3.73
CA SER A 48 -11.02 -5.16 5.07
C SER A 48 -10.28 -6.49 5.07
N VAL A 49 -10.76 -7.47 4.30
CA VAL A 49 -10.10 -8.78 4.18
C VAL A 49 -8.76 -8.68 3.45
N VAL A 50 -8.70 -7.96 2.33
CA VAL A 50 -7.45 -7.77 1.57
C VAL A 50 -6.42 -6.98 2.37
N SER A 51 -6.86 -6.03 3.21
CA SER A 51 -5.95 -5.22 4.03
C SER A 51 -5.10 -6.04 5.01
N TYR A 52 -5.55 -7.23 5.42
CA TYR A 52 -4.71 -8.13 6.21
C TYR A 52 -3.45 -8.60 5.48
N LEU A 53 -3.47 -8.68 4.15
CA LEU A 53 -2.28 -9.02 3.37
C LEU A 53 -1.20 -7.93 3.45
N SER A 54 -1.56 -6.68 3.77
CA SER A 54 -0.58 -5.61 3.96
C SER A 54 0.35 -5.86 5.15
N LEU A 55 -0.07 -6.71 6.11
CA LEU A 55 0.77 -7.12 7.24
C LEU A 55 2.01 -7.90 6.79
N LEU A 56 2.03 -8.46 5.58
CA LEU A 56 3.21 -9.12 5.01
C LEU A 56 4.40 -8.17 4.85
N SER A 57 4.17 -6.86 4.71
CA SER A 57 5.23 -5.84 4.65
C SER A 57 5.63 -5.28 6.02
N PHE A 58 5.05 -5.80 7.11
CA PHE A 58 5.22 -5.24 8.45
C PHE A 58 6.69 -5.12 8.87
N GLY A 59 7.12 -3.89 9.12
CA GLY A 59 8.47 -3.60 9.61
C GLY A 59 9.59 -3.59 8.56
N PHE A 60 9.37 -4.08 7.33
CA PHE A 60 10.43 -4.11 6.30
C PHE A 60 10.84 -2.70 5.86
N THR A 61 9.89 -1.79 5.67
CA THR A 61 10.17 -0.39 5.31
C THR A 61 10.97 0.32 6.41
N ALA A 62 10.61 0.13 7.68
CA ALA A 62 11.34 0.68 8.81
C ALA A 62 12.75 0.09 8.92
N SER A 63 12.91 -1.20 8.64
CA SER A 63 14.21 -1.86 8.59
C SER A 63 15.08 -1.28 7.47
N TYR A 64 14.52 -1.11 6.27
CA TYR A 64 15.21 -0.46 5.16
C TYR A 64 15.75 0.91 5.54
N MET A 65 14.91 1.80 6.08
CA MET A 65 15.29 3.14 6.51
C MET A 65 16.46 3.12 7.49
N ARG A 66 16.45 2.19 8.43
CA ARG A 66 17.54 2.03 9.42
C ARG A 66 18.86 1.61 8.79
N PHE A 67 18.84 0.62 7.89
CA PHE A 67 20.06 0.14 7.22
C PHE A 67 20.58 1.17 6.23
N TYR A 68 19.68 1.81 5.48
CA TYR A 68 20.01 2.87 4.54
C TYR A 68 20.73 4.04 5.23
N SER A 69 20.13 4.61 6.29
CA SER A 69 20.75 5.74 7.03
C SER A 69 22.13 5.38 7.59
N ARG A 70 22.34 4.12 7.97
CA ARG A 70 23.64 3.66 8.47
C ARG A 70 24.69 3.54 7.35
N ALA A 71 24.30 3.07 6.16
CA ALA A 71 25.19 2.96 5.00
C ALA A 71 25.55 4.35 4.44
N GLU A 72 24.57 5.24 4.35
CA GLU A 72 24.76 6.62 3.91
C GLU A 72 25.71 7.41 4.84
N ALA A 73 25.54 7.28 6.16
CA ALA A 73 26.44 7.92 7.14
C ALA A 73 27.92 7.51 6.97
N LYS A 74 28.17 6.32 6.42
CA LYS A 74 29.51 5.81 6.11
C LYS A 74 30.03 6.21 4.73
N LYS A 75 29.22 6.94 3.92
CA LYS A 75 29.52 7.34 2.53
C LYS A 75 29.91 6.15 1.63
N LYS A 76 29.30 4.99 1.82
CA LYS A 76 29.57 3.78 1.05
C LYS A 76 28.47 3.55 0.02
N GLU A 77 28.62 4.16 -1.15
CA GLU A 77 27.65 4.06 -2.26
C GLU A 77 27.41 2.62 -2.71
N ASP A 78 28.43 1.78 -2.71
CA ASP A 78 28.32 0.36 -3.05
C ASP A 78 27.44 -0.42 -2.06
N GLU A 79 27.54 -0.12 -0.75
CA GLU A 79 26.66 -0.72 0.27
C GLU A 79 25.21 -0.30 0.09
N VAL A 80 24.96 0.96 -0.28
CA VAL A 80 23.60 1.48 -0.55
C VAL A 80 22.99 0.76 -1.77
N SER A 81 23.75 0.66 -2.86
CA SER A 81 23.28 -0.03 -4.07
C SER A 81 22.94 -1.50 -3.79
N ARG A 82 23.79 -2.19 -3.04
CA ARG A 82 23.59 -3.60 -2.65
C ARG A 82 22.36 -3.77 -1.74
N LEU A 83 22.15 -2.83 -0.79
CA LEU A 83 20.95 -2.81 0.06
C LEU A 83 19.68 -2.66 -0.77
N ASN A 84 19.66 -1.72 -1.72
CA ASN A 84 18.51 -1.52 -2.59
C ASN A 84 18.17 -2.78 -3.38
N GLY A 85 19.17 -3.45 -3.96
CA GLY A 85 18.98 -4.71 -4.66
C GLY A 85 18.44 -5.81 -3.74
N MET A 86 18.97 -5.95 -2.53
CA MET A 86 18.53 -6.96 -1.56
C MET A 86 17.07 -6.72 -1.13
N PHE A 87 16.71 -5.50 -0.78
CA PHE A 87 15.34 -5.17 -0.37
C PHE A 87 14.35 -5.30 -1.54
N MET A 88 14.76 -4.96 -2.77
CA MET A 88 13.94 -5.18 -3.96
C MET A 88 13.58 -6.66 -4.14
N VAL A 89 14.57 -7.56 -3.98
CA VAL A 89 14.33 -9.00 -4.06
C VAL A 89 13.38 -9.46 -2.95
N ILE A 90 13.58 -8.99 -1.72
CA ILE A 90 12.69 -9.32 -0.58
C ILE A 90 11.24 -8.88 -0.88
N PHE A 91 11.03 -7.65 -1.35
CA PHE A 91 9.69 -7.15 -1.65
C PHE A 91 9.06 -7.85 -2.86
N LEU A 92 9.86 -8.28 -3.86
CA LEU A 92 9.36 -9.11 -4.95
C LEU A 92 8.90 -10.49 -4.45
N VAL A 93 9.62 -11.10 -3.53
CA VAL A 93 9.21 -12.36 -2.90
C VAL A 93 7.93 -12.17 -2.10
N ILE A 94 7.83 -11.10 -1.30
CA ILE A 94 6.62 -10.76 -0.54
C ILE A 94 5.44 -10.53 -1.49
N SER A 95 5.64 -9.81 -2.60
CA SER A 95 4.64 -9.61 -3.64
C SER A 95 4.16 -10.94 -4.24
N GLY A 96 5.09 -11.86 -4.53
CA GLY A 96 4.76 -13.20 -4.99
C GLY A 96 3.90 -13.98 -3.98
N ILE A 97 4.28 -13.95 -2.71
CA ILE A 97 3.50 -14.59 -1.62
C ILE A 97 2.11 -13.94 -1.53
N CYS A 98 2.03 -12.61 -1.62
CA CYS A 98 0.77 -11.87 -1.61
C CYS A 98 -0.16 -12.32 -2.76
N ILE A 99 0.38 -12.49 -3.97
CA ILE A 99 -0.39 -12.99 -5.12
C ILE A 99 -0.90 -14.41 -4.86
N VAL A 100 -0.05 -15.31 -4.36
CA VAL A 100 -0.45 -16.70 -4.06
C VAL A 100 -1.56 -16.71 -3.01
N CYS A 101 -1.38 -15.99 -1.90
CA CYS A 101 -2.43 -15.86 -0.88
C CYS A 101 -3.70 -15.26 -1.45
N GLY A 102 -3.59 -14.23 -2.29
CA GLY A 102 -4.73 -13.60 -2.95
C GLY A 102 -5.49 -14.56 -3.88
N VAL A 103 -4.80 -15.37 -4.67
CA VAL A 103 -5.43 -16.40 -5.52
C VAL A 103 -6.19 -17.41 -4.66
N VAL A 104 -5.62 -17.86 -3.54
CA VAL A 104 -6.30 -18.75 -2.59
C VAL A 104 -7.55 -18.08 -2.02
N MET A 105 -7.47 -16.80 -1.63
CA MET A 105 -8.61 -16.04 -1.11
C MET A 105 -9.72 -15.87 -2.16
N VAL A 106 -9.37 -15.50 -3.40
CA VAL A 106 -10.33 -15.37 -4.51
C VAL A 106 -11.01 -16.70 -4.83
N SER A 107 -10.28 -17.80 -4.77
CA SER A 107 -10.83 -19.14 -4.99
C SER A 107 -11.79 -19.58 -3.88
N ASN A 108 -11.57 -19.10 -2.65
CA ASN A 108 -12.36 -19.46 -1.48
C ASN A 108 -13.28 -18.34 -0.96
N VAL A 109 -13.70 -17.41 -1.83
CA VAL A 109 -14.54 -16.26 -1.46
C VAL A 109 -15.80 -16.69 -0.69
N ARG A 110 -16.46 -17.79 -1.10
CA ARG A 110 -17.65 -18.32 -0.42
C ARG A 110 -17.35 -18.80 1.02
N ALA A 111 -16.17 -19.36 1.25
CA ALA A 111 -15.75 -19.79 2.58
C ALA A 111 -15.43 -18.59 3.49
N ILE A 112 -14.89 -17.51 2.91
CA ILE A 112 -14.51 -16.30 3.65
C ILE A 112 -15.73 -15.49 4.06
N PHE A 113 -16.70 -15.29 3.15
CA PHE A 113 -17.86 -14.44 3.39
C PHE A 113 -19.13 -15.21 3.82
N GLY A 114 -19.05 -16.55 3.92
CA GLY A 114 -20.17 -17.39 4.33
C GLY A 114 -21.33 -17.34 3.32
N THR A 115 -22.56 -17.50 3.80
CA THR A 115 -23.77 -17.58 2.96
C THR A 115 -24.57 -16.27 2.89
N GLY A 116 -23.97 -15.15 3.35
CA GLY A 116 -24.66 -13.86 3.47
C GLY A 116 -24.77 -13.05 2.17
N LEU A 117 -24.14 -13.49 1.08
CA LEU A 117 -24.10 -12.78 -0.20
C LEU A 117 -24.90 -13.53 -1.28
N THR A 118 -25.45 -12.78 -2.24
CA THR A 118 -26.05 -13.33 -3.45
C THR A 118 -24.98 -13.82 -4.44
N ASP A 119 -25.34 -14.69 -5.40
CA ASP A 119 -24.38 -15.18 -6.39
C ASP A 119 -23.78 -14.05 -7.26
N ALA A 120 -24.53 -12.99 -7.52
CA ALA A 120 -24.03 -11.80 -8.21
C ALA A 120 -22.99 -11.07 -7.36
N GLU A 121 -23.24 -10.87 -6.07
CA GLU A 121 -22.30 -10.23 -5.13
C GLU A 121 -21.01 -11.06 -4.95
N TYR A 122 -21.10 -12.40 -4.96
CA TYR A 122 -19.90 -13.25 -4.95
C TYR A 122 -19.01 -13.03 -6.17
N ASN A 123 -19.60 -12.90 -7.37
CA ASN A 123 -18.83 -12.64 -8.57
C ASN A 123 -18.17 -11.26 -8.53
N THR A 124 -18.91 -10.26 -8.08
CA THR A 124 -18.38 -8.89 -7.87
C THR A 124 -17.26 -8.90 -6.83
N ALA A 125 -17.44 -9.58 -5.70
CA ALA A 125 -16.41 -9.73 -4.65
C ALA A 125 -15.14 -10.38 -5.16
N LYS A 126 -15.22 -11.43 -6.02
CA LYS A 126 -14.05 -12.07 -6.64
C LYS A 126 -13.26 -11.09 -7.49
N VAL A 127 -13.92 -10.33 -8.34
CA VAL A 127 -13.27 -9.36 -9.23
C VAL A 127 -12.63 -8.25 -8.41
N LEU A 128 -13.36 -7.68 -7.44
CA LEU A 128 -12.84 -6.65 -6.53
C LEU A 128 -11.62 -7.16 -5.76
N MET A 129 -11.71 -8.35 -5.18
CA MET A 129 -10.62 -8.96 -4.42
C MET A 129 -9.39 -9.20 -5.30
N ALA A 130 -9.56 -9.70 -6.52
CA ALA A 130 -8.46 -9.91 -7.47
C ALA A 130 -7.77 -8.58 -7.82
N LEU A 131 -8.54 -7.53 -8.12
CA LEU A 131 -8.01 -6.21 -8.44
C LEU A 131 -7.28 -5.59 -7.24
N MET A 132 -7.84 -5.71 -6.03
CA MET A 132 -7.22 -5.17 -4.81
C MET A 132 -5.94 -5.92 -4.44
N VAL A 133 -5.92 -7.25 -4.55
CA VAL A 133 -4.72 -8.06 -4.32
C VAL A 133 -3.63 -7.71 -5.33
N PHE A 134 -3.98 -7.56 -6.60
CA PHE A 134 -3.04 -7.16 -7.64
C PHE A 134 -2.46 -5.77 -7.38
N ASN A 135 -3.30 -4.79 -7.00
CA ASN A 135 -2.86 -3.46 -6.61
C ASN A 135 -1.89 -3.52 -5.41
N LEU A 136 -2.26 -4.28 -4.37
CA LEU A 136 -1.42 -4.45 -3.18
C LEU A 136 -0.08 -5.12 -3.52
N ALA A 137 -0.08 -6.14 -4.36
CA ALA A 137 1.13 -6.83 -4.80
C ALA A 137 2.10 -5.88 -5.55
N LEU A 138 1.57 -4.95 -6.35
CA LEU A 138 2.38 -3.91 -7.00
C LEU A 138 2.90 -2.85 -6.03
N THR A 139 2.19 -2.60 -4.95
CA THR A 139 2.60 -1.62 -3.93
C THR A 139 3.88 -2.07 -3.20
N PHE A 140 4.10 -3.38 -3.00
CA PHE A 140 5.28 -3.86 -2.29
C PHE A 140 6.60 -3.49 -3.00
N PRO A 141 6.83 -3.75 -4.29
CA PRO A 141 8.04 -3.30 -4.97
C PRO A 141 8.18 -1.78 -4.98
N ASN A 142 7.06 -1.03 -5.13
CA ASN A 142 7.08 0.43 -5.11
C ASN A 142 7.54 0.99 -3.76
N SER A 143 7.30 0.29 -2.66
CA SER A 143 7.70 0.76 -1.33
C SER A 143 9.22 0.89 -1.16
N VAL A 144 10.04 0.21 -1.99
CA VAL A 144 11.50 0.42 -2.02
C VAL A 144 11.82 1.82 -2.56
N PHE A 145 11.15 2.22 -3.63
CA PHE A 145 11.35 3.56 -4.23
C PHE A 145 10.85 4.66 -3.31
N ASP A 146 9.72 4.46 -2.65
CA ASP A 146 9.18 5.41 -1.66
C ASP A 146 10.13 5.56 -0.47
N ALA A 147 10.65 4.46 0.04
CA ALA A 147 11.61 4.46 1.14
C ALA A 147 12.93 5.12 0.74
N PHE A 148 13.42 4.87 -0.49
CA PHE A 148 14.61 5.51 -1.03
C PHE A 148 14.42 7.02 -1.18
N THR A 149 13.27 7.46 -1.74
CA THR A 149 12.94 8.88 -1.92
C THR A 149 12.84 9.60 -0.57
N SER A 150 12.19 8.95 0.42
CA SER A 150 12.08 9.48 1.78
C SER A 150 13.43 9.57 2.48
N ALA A 151 14.33 8.61 2.26
CA ALA A 151 15.66 8.59 2.86
C ALA A 151 16.56 9.72 2.33
N TYR A 152 16.39 10.09 1.05
CA TYR A 152 17.11 11.24 0.47
C TYR A 152 16.53 12.60 0.88
N GLU A 153 15.51 12.64 1.75
CA GLU A 153 14.79 13.87 2.13
C GLU A 153 14.32 14.70 0.92
N ARG A 154 14.12 14.07 -0.22
CA ARG A 154 13.63 14.72 -1.45
C ARG A 154 12.10 14.72 -1.48
N PHE A 155 11.49 15.38 -0.51
CA PHE A 155 10.03 15.49 -0.36
C PHE A 155 9.29 16.10 -1.56
N VAL A 156 10.01 16.64 -2.55
CA VAL A 156 9.42 17.27 -3.75
C VAL A 156 8.96 16.23 -4.76
N PHE A 157 9.36 14.96 -4.63
CA PHE A 157 9.03 13.87 -5.56
C PHE A 157 8.02 12.85 -5.00
N GLN A 158 7.54 13.05 -3.78
CA GLN A 158 6.41 12.31 -3.18
C GLN A 158 5.09 13.06 -3.46
#